data_83ed3896308fcb9178d629547c13eb23
#
_entry.id   83ed3896308fcb9178d629547c13eb23
#
_cell.length_a   1.000
_cell.length_b   1.000
_cell.length_c   1.000
_cell.angle_alpha   90.00
_cell.angle_beta   90.00
_cell.angle_gamma   90.00
#
_symmetry.space_group_name_H-M   'P 1'
#
loop_
_entity.id
_entity.type
_entity.pdbx_description
1 polymer ?
#
loop_
_entity_poly.entity_id
_entity_poly.type
_entity_poly.pdbx_seq_one_letter_code
_entity_poly.pdbx_strand_id
1 'polypeptide(L)'
;MKSLKQILDYYADLKNCDADLFGAPDPLQVAKGHRNDVVALICALFAYGSAAQILKFLRSLDFSLLDGSDERIGAELASKKYRFQSSRDVAEIFITLKRLKNSLSIEESVLRGMQKSGRIEDGINFLIGEIYRLNPYRSPGYEFFFGRGFSQKPTSPYKRYNLFLRWAVRDSDIDLGLYKKIEKSRLLIPLDTHTHKVSLKLGLIDRKSYDFEAVLQLTQSLRRFDPSDPIKYDFALYRLGQSGEIDKILPELSASPDKTTE
;
A
#
# COMPACT_ATOMS: atom_id res chain seq x y z
N MET A 1 -13.02 21.39 -22.98
CA MET A 1 -11.80 20.73 -22.45
C MET A 1 -12.15 20.10 -21.11
N LYS A 2 -11.55 18.95 -20.77
CA LYS A 2 -11.82 18.29 -19.50
C LYS A 2 -10.95 18.89 -18.40
N SER A 3 -11.49 19.10 -17.20
CA SER A 3 -10.69 19.47 -16.02
C SER A 3 -9.79 18.31 -15.58
N LEU A 4 -8.73 18.61 -14.80
CA LEU A 4 -7.86 17.58 -14.24
C LEU A 4 -8.66 16.51 -13.45
N LYS A 5 -9.66 16.97 -12.67
CA LYS A 5 -10.57 16.06 -11.95
C LYS A 5 -11.29 15.11 -12.92
N GLN A 6 -11.89 15.62 -13.99
CA GLN A 6 -12.61 14.79 -14.97
C GLN A 6 -11.71 13.77 -15.66
N ILE A 7 -10.46 14.12 -15.92
CA ILE A 7 -9.47 13.21 -16.48
C ILE A 7 -9.12 12.13 -15.47
N LEU A 8 -8.85 12.48 -14.21
CA LEU A 8 -8.52 11.51 -13.18
C LEU A 8 -9.70 10.59 -12.84
N ASP A 9 -10.93 11.11 -12.80
CA ASP A 9 -12.14 10.30 -12.63
C ASP A 9 -12.25 9.29 -13.79
N TYR A 10 -12.11 9.74 -15.03
CA TYR A 10 -12.15 8.86 -16.20
C TYR A 10 -11.11 7.73 -16.14
N TYR A 11 -9.85 8.05 -15.77
CA TYR A 11 -8.82 7.03 -15.67
C TYR A 11 -9.00 6.13 -14.43
N ALA A 12 -9.55 6.64 -13.33
CA ALA A 12 -9.89 5.81 -12.19
C ALA A 12 -10.96 4.78 -12.55
N ASP A 13 -12.03 5.20 -13.24
CA ASP A 13 -13.08 4.29 -13.70
C ASP A 13 -12.55 3.27 -14.73
N LEU A 14 -11.68 3.71 -15.65
CA LEU A 14 -11.10 2.84 -16.68
C LEU A 14 -10.14 1.79 -16.11
N LYS A 15 -9.29 2.17 -15.14
CA LYS A 15 -8.17 1.35 -14.66
C LYS A 15 -8.49 0.52 -13.42
N ASN A 16 -9.44 0.95 -12.57
CA ASN A 16 -9.81 0.22 -11.36
C ASN A 16 -10.69 -1.01 -11.68
N CYS A 17 -10.21 -1.89 -12.54
CA CYS A 17 -10.91 -3.10 -12.94
C CYS A 17 -9.97 -4.33 -12.95
N ASP A 18 -10.55 -5.51 -12.90
CA ASP A 18 -9.80 -6.77 -12.91
C ASP A 18 -8.99 -6.96 -14.20
N ALA A 19 -9.47 -6.49 -15.34
CA ALA A 19 -8.73 -6.58 -16.59
C ALA A 19 -7.37 -5.86 -16.51
N ASP A 20 -7.33 -4.64 -15.96
CA ASP A 20 -6.09 -3.89 -15.75
C ASP A 20 -5.23 -4.48 -14.61
N LEU A 21 -5.86 -4.99 -13.52
CA LEU A 21 -5.14 -5.65 -12.44
C LEU A 21 -4.40 -6.89 -12.92
N PHE A 22 -5.07 -7.76 -13.69
CA PHE A 22 -4.48 -9.01 -14.19
C PHE A 22 -3.71 -8.82 -15.50
N GLY A 23 -3.81 -7.68 -16.15
CA GLY A 23 -3.09 -7.34 -17.38
C GLY A 23 -1.57 -7.12 -17.20
N ALA A 24 -1.12 -6.87 -15.97
CA ALA A 24 0.30 -6.75 -15.64
C ALA A 24 0.59 -7.29 -14.22
N PRO A 25 1.84 -7.71 -13.91
CA PRO A 25 2.19 -8.22 -12.59
C PRO A 25 1.87 -7.24 -11.48
N ASP A 26 1.10 -7.70 -10.47
CA ASP A 26 0.74 -6.91 -9.30
C ASP A 26 0.57 -7.83 -8.07
N PRO A 27 1.12 -7.48 -6.89
CA PRO A 27 0.99 -8.28 -5.67
C PRO A 27 -0.46 -8.43 -5.18
N LEU A 28 -1.34 -7.49 -5.53
CA LEU A 28 -2.76 -7.57 -5.19
C LEU A 28 -3.45 -8.80 -5.81
N GLN A 29 -2.96 -9.31 -6.95
CA GLN A 29 -3.48 -10.54 -7.56
C GLN A 29 -3.43 -11.74 -6.59
N VAL A 30 -2.35 -11.85 -5.79
CA VAL A 30 -2.21 -12.91 -4.79
C VAL A 30 -3.13 -12.63 -3.60
N ALA A 31 -3.11 -11.42 -3.07
CA ALA A 31 -3.97 -11.03 -1.95
C ALA A 31 -5.47 -11.26 -2.27
N LYS A 32 -5.88 -10.92 -3.49
CA LYS A 32 -7.26 -11.08 -3.96
C LYS A 32 -7.69 -12.55 -4.01
N GLY A 33 -6.79 -13.46 -4.39
CA GLY A 33 -7.05 -14.91 -4.40
C GLY A 33 -7.30 -15.50 -3.01
N HIS A 34 -6.77 -14.90 -1.95
CA HIS A 34 -6.91 -15.40 -0.57
C HIS A 34 -7.99 -14.68 0.24
N ARG A 35 -8.29 -13.41 -0.06
CA ARG A 35 -9.25 -12.56 0.68
C ARG A 35 -9.05 -12.61 2.21
N ASN A 36 -7.81 -12.60 2.63
CA ASN A 36 -7.38 -12.66 4.01
C ASN A 36 -6.47 -11.46 4.32
N ASP A 37 -6.70 -10.78 5.43
CA ASP A 37 -6.00 -9.53 5.76
C ASP A 37 -4.52 -9.76 6.11
N VAL A 38 -4.17 -10.88 6.76
CA VAL A 38 -2.78 -11.21 7.06
C VAL A 38 -2.01 -11.53 5.77
N VAL A 39 -2.64 -12.28 4.84
CA VAL A 39 -2.05 -12.53 3.52
C VAL A 39 -1.91 -11.23 2.72
N ALA A 40 -2.92 -10.35 2.77
CA ALA A 40 -2.85 -9.05 2.12
C ALA A 40 -1.72 -8.18 2.71
N LEU A 41 -1.52 -8.21 4.03
CA LEU A 41 -0.40 -7.51 4.68
C LEU A 41 0.94 -8.07 4.22
N ILE A 42 1.11 -9.39 4.15
CA ILE A 42 2.32 -10.03 3.61
C ILE A 42 2.59 -9.54 2.18
N CYS A 43 1.58 -9.63 1.31
CA CYS A 43 1.70 -9.21 -0.09
C CYS A 43 2.09 -7.74 -0.23
N ALA A 44 1.47 -6.86 0.54
CA ALA A 44 1.77 -5.43 0.53
C ALA A 44 3.16 -5.12 1.10
N LEU A 45 3.58 -5.79 2.18
CA LEU A 45 4.89 -5.57 2.78
C LEU A 45 6.05 -6.13 1.92
N PHE A 46 5.81 -7.12 1.06
CA PHE A 46 6.75 -7.55 0.03
C PHE A 46 6.68 -6.71 -1.27
N ALA A 47 5.80 -5.72 -1.37
CA ALA A 47 5.63 -4.90 -2.57
C ALA A 47 6.77 -3.88 -2.77
N TYR A 48 8.01 -4.37 -2.90
CA TYR A 48 9.21 -3.59 -3.23
C TYR A 48 10.12 -4.35 -4.19
N GLY A 49 10.64 -3.64 -5.18
CA GLY A 49 11.40 -4.20 -6.29
C GLY A 49 10.57 -4.31 -7.57
N SER A 50 10.93 -5.23 -8.45
CA SER A 50 10.21 -5.48 -9.69
C SER A 50 8.89 -6.21 -9.44
N ALA A 51 7.79 -5.73 -10.00
CA ALA A 51 6.47 -6.33 -9.84
C ALA A 51 6.43 -7.82 -10.24
N ALA A 52 7.14 -8.19 -11.32
CA ALA A 52 7.24 -9.59 -11.74
C ALA A 52 7.96 -10.48 -10.70
N GLN A 53 9.04 -9.97 -10.09
CA GLN A 53 9.77 -10.70 -9.07
C GLN A 53 8.96 -10.81 -7.76
N ILE A 54 8.24 -9.75 -7.39
CA ILE A 54 7.32 -9.76 -6.25
C ILE A 54 6.28 -10.86 -6.46
N LEU A 55 5.60 -10.84 -7.59
CA LEU A 55 4.53 -11.79 -7.90
C LEU A 55 5.04 -13.23 -7.94
N LYS A 56 6.23 -13.49 -8.57
CA LYS A 56 6.87 -14.79 -8.59
C LYS A 56 7.16 -15.30 -7.19
N PHE A 57 7.71 -14.44 -6.32
CA PHE A 57 8.02 -14.82 -4.93
C PHE A 57 6.74 -15.11 -4.14
N LEU A 58 5.76 -14.21 -4.17
CA LEU A 58 4.50 -14.39 -3.43
C LEU A 58 3.76 -15.66 -3.85
N ARG A 59 3.72 -15.99 -5.14
CA ARG A 59 3.12 -17.24 -5.65
C ARG A 59 3.88 -18.51 -5.23
N SER A 60 5.12 -18.38 -4.80
CA SER A 60 5.92 -19.50 -4.30
C SER A 60 5.73 -19.78 -2.81
N LEU A 61 4.98 -18.94 -2.10
CA LEU A 61 4.70 -19.09 -0.67
C LEU A 61 3.43 -19.91 -0.45
N ASP A 62 3.47 -20.78 0.54
CA ASP A 62 2.28 -21.48 1.04
C ASP A 62 1.71 -20.70 2.24
N PHE A 63 0.62 -19.97 2.02
CA PHE A 63 -0.01 -19.18 3.08
C PHE A 63 -0.79 -20.03 4.10
N SER A 64 -1.02 -21.33 3.84
CA SER A 64 -1.59 -22.26 4.85
C SER A 64 -0.68 -22.42 6.06
N LEU A 65 0.61 -22.12 5.91
CA LEU A 65 1.58 -22.11 7.00
C LEU A 65 1.22 -21.14 8.14
N LEU A 66 0.40 -20.13 7.88
CA LEU A 66 -0.12 -19.21 8.93
C LEU A 66 -1.02 -19.94 9.95
N ASP A 67 -1.41 -21.17 9.68
CA ASP A 67 -2.15 -22.06 10.60
C ASP A 67 -1.28 -23.25 11.10
N GLY A 68 0.00 -23.29 10.68
CA GLY A 68 0.95 -24.35 11.05
C GLY A 68 1.70 -24.08 12.37
N SER A 69 2.52 -25.06 12.80
CA SER A 69 3.47 -24.88 13.91
C SER A 69 4.67 -24.03 13.49
N ASP A 70 5.41 -23.45 14.46
CA ASP A 70 6.62 -22.66 14.19
C ASP A 70 7.70 -23.54 13.52
N GLU A 71 7.80 -24.82 13.90
CA GLU A 71 8.72 -25.79 13.32
C GLU A 71 8.39 -26.06 11.84
N ARG A 72 7.11 -26.26 11.51
CA ARG A 72 6.67 -26.46 10.14
C ARG A 72 6.95 -25.23 9.27
N ILE A 73 6.67 -24.03 9.79
CA ILE A 73 6.98 -22.77 9.11
C ILE A 73 8.48 -22.69 8.80
N GLY A 74 9.34 -22.99 9.80
CA GLY A 74 10.79 -22.98 9.64
C GLY A 74 11.30 -23.96 8.58
N ALA A 75 10.76 -25.18 8.57
CA ALA A 75 11.14 -26.23 7.62
C ALA A 75 10.73 -25.90 6.17
N GLU A 76 9.46 -25.54 5.96
CA GLU A 76 8.90 -25.27 4.63
C GLU A 76 9.48 -23.98 4.00
N LEU A 77 9.83 -22.99 4.80
CA LEU A 77 10.40 -21.73 4.33
C LEU A 77 11.93 -21.70 4.32
N ALA A 78 12.62 -22.81 4.66
CA ALA A 78 14.09 -22.88 4.74
C ALA A 78 14.82 -22.53 3.45
N SER A 79 14.19 -22.66 2.27
CA SER A 79 14.73 -22.29 0.96
C SER A 79 14.23 -20.93 0.42
N LYS A 80 13.30 -20.26 1.10
CA LYS A 80 12.64 -19.05 0.62
C LYS A 80 13.44 -17.80 0.99
N LYS A 81 13.94 -17.10 -0.01
CA LYS A 81 14.68 -15.84 0.15
C LYS A 81 14.09 -14.76 -0.75
N TYR A 82 14.07 -13.52 -0.28
CA TYR A 82 13.64 -12.40 -1.10
C TYR A 82 14.45 -11.14 -0.80
N ARG A 83 15.29 -10.73 -1.77
CA ARG A 83 16.12 -9.51 -1.71
C ARG A 83 16.92 -9.38 -0.40
N PHE A 84 16.37 -8.66 0.57
CA PHE A 84 17.01 -8.37 1.86
C PHE A 84 16.67 -9.40 2.94
N GLN A 85 15.65 -10.24 2.71
CA GLN A 85 15.22 -11.27 3.65
C GLN A 85 15.93 -12.59 3.38
N SER A 86 16.63 -13.08 4.39
CA SER A 86 17.09 -14.49 4.45
C SER A 86 15.88 -15.41 4.61
N SER A 87 16.10 -16.72 4.44
CA SER A 87 15.03 -17.72 4.72
C SER A 87 14.56 -17.67 6.16
N ARG A 88 15.47 -17.41 7.10
CA ARG A 88 15.10 -17.22 8.52
C ARG A 88 14.21 -16.00 8.69
N ASP A 89 14.50 -14.90 8.03
CA ASP A 89 13.65 -13.71 8.09
C ASP A 89 12.24 -14.01 7.57
N VAL A 90 12.14 -14.74 6.44
CA VAL A 90 10.84 -15.10 5.87
C VAL A 90 10.05 -15.99 6.82
N ALA A 91 10.70 -17.00 7.46
CA ALA A 91 10.06 -17.85 8.46
C ALA A 91 9.59 -17.02 9.68
N GLU A 92 10.44 -16.17 10.22
CA GLU A 92 10.11 -15.32 11.38
C GLU A 92 9.00 -14.30 11.07
N ILE A 93 8.91 -13.81 9.84
CA ILE A 93 7.79 -12.99 9.37
C ILE A 93 6.48 -13.78 9.47
N PHE A 94 6.44 -15.01 8.97
CA PHE A 94 5.26 -15.88 9.05
C PHE A 94 4.88 -16.21 10.49
N ILE A 95 5.85 -16.56 11.33
CA ILE A 95 5.64 -16.82 12.77
C ILE A 95 5.02 -15.60 13.46
N THR A 96 5.56 -14.42 13.18
CA THR A 96 5.07 -13.16 13.76
C THR A 96 3.63 -12.87 13.33
N LEU A 97 3.35 -13.01 12.05
CA LEU A 97 2.02 -12.70 11.50
C LEU A 97 0.98 -13.77 11.88
N LYS A 98 1.38 -15.03 12.04
CA LYS A 98 0.55 -16.05 12.69
C LYS A 98 0.18 -15.64 14.13
N ARG A 99 1.14 -15.18 14.92
CA ARG A 99 0.88 -14.68 16.28
C ARG A 99 -0.02 -13.45 16.28
N LEU A 100 0.16 -12.53 15.32
CA LEU A 100 -0.71 -11.37 15.15
C LEU A 100 -2.15 -11.80 14.85
N LYS A 101 -2.35 -12.72 13.88
CA LYS A 101 -3.65 -13.31 13.53
C LYS A 101 -4.40 -13.84 14.76
N ASN A 102 -3.66 -14.47 15.69
CA ASN A 102 -4.22 -15.12 16.88
C ASN A 102 -4.36 -14.19 18.09
N SER A 103 -3.89 -12.94 18.02
CA SER A 103 -3.90 -12.01 19.16
C SER A 103 -4.96 -10.92 19.04
N LEU A 104 -4.84 -10.07 18.03
CA LEU A 104 -5.67 -8.90 17.82
C LEU A 104 -5.92 -8.71 16.34
N SER A 105 -7.14 -8.37 15.96
CA SER A 105 -7.46 -7.96 14.59
C SER A 105 -6.58 -6.79 14.16
N ILE A 106 -6.07 -6.85 12.93
CA ILE A 106 -5.24 -5.78 12.36
C ILE A 106 -6.05 -4.48 12.27
N GLU A 107 -7.33 -4.56 11.84
CA GLU A 107 -8.22 -3.40 11.81
C GLU A 107 -8.34 -2.74 13.19
N GLU A 108 -8.52 -3.56 14.23
CA GLU A 108 -8.66 -3.05 15.61
C GLU A 108 -7.36 -2.44 16.14
N SER A 109 -6.20 -3.03 15.77
CA SER A 109 -4.90 -2.44 16.08
C SER A 109 -4.74 -1.05 15.48
N VAL A 110 -5.09 -0.89 14.21
CA VAL A 110 -5.05 0.41 13.53
C VAL A 110 -6.00 1.41 14.19
N LEU A 111 -7.24 1.01 14.47
CA LEU A 111 -8.22 1.87 15.14
C LEU A 111 -7.76 2.32 16.53
N ARG A 112 -7.15 1.43 17.31
CA ARG A 112 -6.59 1.78 18.64
C ARG A 112 -5.51 2.85 18.54
N GLY A 113 -4.62 2.73 17.57
CA GLY A 113 -3.61 3.76 17.31
C GLY A 113 -4.21 5.11 16.90
N MET A 114 -5.33 5.08 16.18
CA MET A 114 -6.02 6.29 15.73
C MET A 114 -6.85 6.99 16.84
N GLN A 115 -7.18 6.32 17.95
CA GLN A 115 -8.14 6.83 18.95
C GLN A 115 -7.90 8.25 19.43
N LYS A 116 -6.63 8.64 19.61
CA LYS A 116 -6.29 9.98 20.15
C LYS A 116 -6.23 11.07 19.09
N SER A 117 -5.72 10.76 17.91
CA SER A 117 -5.42 11.77 16.88
C SER A 117 -6.36 11.72 15.68
N GLY A 118 -7.05 10.61 15.48
CA GLY A 118 -7.81 10.33 14.27
C GLY A 118 -6.93 10.09 13.02
N ARG A 119 -5.60 10.04 13.17
CA ARG A 119 -4.65 9.93 12.05
C ARG A 119 -4.29 8.48 11.77
N ILE A 120 -4.35 8.09 10.51
CA ILE A 120 -4.09 6.72 10.07
C ILE A 120 -2.62 6.30 10.31
N GLU A 121 -1.68 7.23 10.23
CA GLU A 121 -0.26 6.97 10.50
C GLU A 121 -0.01 6.57 11.95
N ASP A 122 -0.77 7.08 12.90
CA ASP A 122 -0.67 6.64 14.29
C ASP A 122 -1.21 5.22 14.46
N GLY A 123 -2.23 4.85 13.67
CA GLY A 123 -2.72 3.48 13.55
C GLY A 123 -1.65 2.52 13.00
N ILE A 124 -0.95 2.93 11.94
CA ILE A 124 0.17 2.16 11.38
C ILE A 124 1.28 2.00 12.41
N ASN A 125 1.62 3.07 13.13
CA ASN A 125 2.66 3.05 14.15
C ASN A 125 2.33 2.11 15.31
N PHE A 126 1.06 2.11 15.75
CA PHE A 126 0.57 1.19 16.77
C PHE A 126 0.67 -0.27 16.30
N LEU A 127 0.22 -0.57 15.07
CA LEU A 127 0.32 -1.91 14.47
C LEU A 127 1.78 -2.39 14.41
N ILE A 128 2.71 -1.54 13.99
CA ILE A 128 4.15 -1.88 13.98
C ILE A 128 4.63 -2.22 15.39
N GLY A 129 4.22 -1.45 16.41
CA GLY A 129 4.54 -1.73 17.81
C GLY A 129 4.03 -3.10 18.27
N GLU A 130 2.80 -3.45 17.96
CA GLU A 130 2.22 -4.76 18.27
C GLU A 130 2.96 -5.90 17.57
N ILE A 131 3.34 -5.75 16.29
CA ILE A 131 4.14 -6.71 15.55
C ILE A 131 5.46 -7.01 16.28
N TYR A 132 6.18 -5.97 16.71
CA TYR A 132 7.46 -6.13 17.39
C TYR A 132 7.31 -6.68 18.82
N ARG A 133 6.16 -6.52 19.46
CA ARG A 133 5.85 -7.11 20.76
C ARG A 133 5.65 -8.63 20.69
N LEU A 134 5.13 -9.12 19.55
CA LEU A 134 4.78 -10.52 19.35
C LEU A 134 5.98 -11.44 19.06
N ASN A 135 7.10 -10.88 18.62
CA ASN A 135 8.30 -11.65 18.31
C ASN A 135 9.56 -10.87 18.68
N PRO A 136 10.46 -11.42 19.53
CA PRO A 136 11.72 -10.78 19.88
C PRO A 136 12.79 -10.86 18.78
N TYR A 137 12.53 -11.61 17.72
CA TYR A 137 13.50 -11.74 16.62
C TYR A 137 13.81 -10.39 15.97
N ARG A 138 15.09 -10.15 15.68
CA ARG A 138 15.57 -8.94 14.99
C ARG A 138 16.66 -9.30 14.00
N SER A 139 16.59 -8.73 12.82
CA SER A 139 17.63 -8.70 11.81
C SER A 139 17.38 -7.51 10.87
N PRO A 140 18.40 -7.10 10.08
CA PRO A 140 18.18 -6.05 9.08
C PRO A 140 17.06 -6.37 8.07
N GLY A 141 16.93 -7.64 7.64
CA GLY A 141 15.89 -8.06 6.72
C GLY A 141 14.49 -8.01 7.35
N TYR A 142 14.35 -8.48 8.57
CA TYR A 142 13.09 -8.45 9.32
C TYR A 142 12.65 -7.02 9.63
N GLU A 143 13.58 -6.16 10.10
CA GLU A 143 13.28 -4.75 10.35
C GLU A 143 12.98 -3.97 9.06
N PHE A 144 13.63 -4.30 7.95
CA PHE A 144 13.29 -3.72 6.64
C PHE A 144 11.87 -4.12 6.22
N PHE A 145 11.46 -5.35 6.48
CA PHE A 145 10.14 -5.85 6.11
C PHE A 145 9.02 -5.11 6.88
N PHE A 146 9.06 -5.12 8.19
CA PHE A 146 8.03 -4.48 9.02
C PHE A 146 8.20 -2.96 9.14
N GLY A 147 9.38 -2.45 8.83
CA GLY A 147 9.71 -1.05 9.07
C GLY A 147 9.93 -0.77 10.56
N ARG A 148 10.36 0.45 10.84
CA ARG A 148 10.45 0.94 12.22
C ARG A 148 9.29 1.88 12.47
N GLY A 149 8.66 1.79 13.64
CA GLY A 149 7.72 2.80 14.08
C GLY A 149 8.37 4.19 14.08
N PHE A 150 7.58 5.22 13.86
CA PHE A 150 8.06 6.61 13.87
C PHE A 150 7.70 7.30 15.19
N SER A 151 8.65 8.03 15.76
CA SER A 151 8.46 8.66 17.07
C SER A 151 7.65 9.96 17.01
N GLN A 152 7.87 10.81 15.99
CA GLN A 152 7.18 12.11 15.87
C GLN A 152 6.75 12.42 14.44
N LYS A 153 7.67 12.35 13.46
CA LYS A 153 7.36 12.55 12.05
C LYS A 153 7.95 11.42 11.21
N PRO A 154 7.13 10.71 10.43
CA PRO A 154 7.64 9.73 9.49
C PRO A 154 8.41 10.44 8.37
N THR A 155 9.59 9.92 8.03
CA THR A 155 10.36 10.39 6.87
C THR A 155 10.10 9.55 5.63
N SER A 156 9.87 8.25 5.81
CA SER A 156 9.51 7.32 4.74
C SER A 156 8.06 7.51 4.30
N PRO A 157 7.74 7.35 3.00
CA PRO A 157 6.36 7.41 2.51
C PRO A 157 5.41 6.33 3.08
N TYR A 158 5.92 5.33 3.76
CA TYR A 158 5.16 4.18 4.28
C TYR A 158 4.24 3.54 3.23
N LYS A 159 4.69 3.56 1.96
CA LYS A 159 3.94 3.06 0.79
C LYS A 159 3.28 1.71 1.06
N ARG A 160 4.01 0.77 1.65
CA ARG A 160 3.57 -0.61 1.80
C ARG A 160 2.40 -0.76 2.78
N TYR A 161 2.40 -0.02 3.88
CA TYR A 161 1.27 0.02 4.81
C TYR A 161 0.08 0.77 4.23
N ASN A 162 0.31 1.89 3.55
CA ASN A 162 -0.76 2.61 2.86
C ASN A 162 -1.38 1.77 1.75
N LEU A 163 -0.58 0.96 1.04
CA LEU A 163 -1.05 0.02 0.02
C LEU A 163 -1.93 -1.09 0.65
N PHE A 164 -1.48 -1.67 1.75
CA PHE A 164 -2.27 -2.65 2.51
C PHE A 164 -3.61 -2.07 2.97
N LEU A 165 -3.59 -0.87 3.58
CA LEU A 165 -4.80 -0.23 4.07
C LEU A 165 -5.75 0.15 2.93
N ARG A 166 -5.22 0.59 1.78
CA ARG A 166 -6.03 0.79 0.59
C ARG A 166 -6.77 -0.51 0.23
N TRP A 167 -6.05 -1.62 0.09
CA TRP A 167 -6.66 -2.90 -0.27
C TRP A 167 -7.67 -3.39 0.77
N ALA A 168 -7.35 -3.27 2.05
CA ALA A 168 -8.20 -3.78 3.12
C ALA A 168 -9.48 -2.97 3.33
N VAL A 169 -9.43 -1.64 3.16
CA VAL A 169 -10.54 -0.73 3.48
C VAL A 169 -11.44 -0.45 2.27
N ARG A 170 -10.84 -0.18 1.08
CA ARG A 170 -11.65 0.09 -0.11
C ARG A 170 -12.32 -1.17 -0.62
N ASP A 171 -13.55 -1.02 -1.06
CA ASP A 171 -14.43 -2.08 -1.55
C ASP A 171 -14.74 -1.93 -3.05
N SER A 172 -13.76 -1.44 -3.81
CA SER A 172 -13.84 -1.36 -5.27
C SER A 172 -13.58 -2.72 -5.94
N ASP A 173 -13.76 -2.80 -7.26
CA ASP A 173 -13.58 -4.04 -8.04
C ASP A 173 -12.22 -4.71 -7.83
N ILE A 174 -11.16 -3.93 -7.64
CA ILE A 174 -9.80 -4.46 -7.44
C ILE A 174 -9.42 -4.63 -5.97
N ASP A 175 -9.95 -3.82 -5.08
CA ASP A 175 -9.62 -3.84 -3.66
C ASP A 175 -10.43 -4.92 -2.90
N LEU A 176 -10.06 -5.23 -1.65
CA LEU A 176 -10.61 -6.39 -0.93
C LEU A 176 -11.82 -6.06 -0.08
N GLY A 177 -11.92 -4.82 0.45
CA GLY A 177 -13.04 -4.37 1.28
C GLY A 177 -13.25 -5.19 2.55
N LEU A 178 -12.17 -5.63 3.20
CA LEU A 178 -12.21 -6.47 4.40
C LEU A 178 -12.57 -5.69 5.65
N TYR A 179 -12.19 -4.40 5.70
CA TYR A 179 -12.38 -3.52 6.85
C TYR A 179 -13.57 -2.59 6.66
N LYS A 180 -14.37 -2.46 7.71
CA LYS A 180 -15.62 -1.68 7.66
C LYS A 180 -15.67 -0.53 8.66
N LYS A 181 -14.72 -0.50 9.61
CA LYS A 181 -14.69 0.51 10.68
C LYS A 181 -13.73 1.67 10.35
N ILE A 182 -12.83 1.48 9.39
CA ILE A 182 -11.90 2.52 8.93
C ILE A 182 -12.53 3.22 7.72
N GLU A 183 -12.70 4.54 7.82
CA GLU A 183 -13.25 5.34 6.71
C GLU A 183 -12.23 5.52 5.57
N LYS A 184 -12.67 5.39 4.33
CA LYS A 184 -11.84 5.65 3.12
C LYS A 184 -11.24 7.05 3.10
N SER A 185 -11.97 8.03 3.62
CA SER A 185 -11.54 9.43 3.74
C SER A 185 -10.30 9.65 4.62
N ARG A 186 -9.98 8.69 5.51
CA ARG A 186 -8.80 8.74 6.40
C ARG A 186 -7.54 8.19 5.77
N LEU A 187 -7.67 7.45 4.67
CA LEU A 187 -6.54 6.78 4.03
C LEU A 187 -5.57 7.77 3.39
N LEU A 188 -4.30 7.36 3.34
CA LEU A 188 -3.23 8.07 2.65
C LEU A 188 -2.81 7.32 1.38
N ILE A 189 -2.42 8.08 0.36
CA ILE A 189 -2.00 7.51 -0.92
C ILE A 189 -0.77 6.62 -0.76
N PRO A 190 -0.75 5.39 -1.34
CA PRO A 190 0.43 4.53 -1.37
C PRO A 190 1.48 5.06 -2.34
N LEU A 191 2.11 6.18 -2.01
CA LEU A 191 3.03 6.87 -2.90
C LEU A 191 4.20 5.96 -3.28
N ASP A 192 4.35 5.70 -4.59
CA ASP A 192 5.54 5.11 -5.17
C ASP A 192 6.25 6.08 -6.12
N THR A 193 7.38 5.65 -6.69
CA THR A 193 8.18 6.51 -7.56
C THR A 193 7.48 6.86 -8.88
N HIS A 194 6.60 6.00 -9.39
CA HIS A 194 5.80 6.28 -10.61
C HIS A 194 4.71 7.29 -10.27
N THR A 195 3.92 7.03 -9.24
CA THR A 195 2.86 7.92 -8.76
C THR A 195 3.43 9.30 -8.40
N HIS A 196 4.59 9.36 -7.72
CA HIS A 196 5.25 10.62 -7.38
C HIS A 196 5.62 11.44 -8.63
N LYS A 197 6.26 10.81 -9.63
CA LYS A 197 6.64 11.48 -10.89
C LYS A 197 5.42 11.96 -11.67
N VAL A 198 4.38 11.14 -11.76
CA VAL A 198 3.13 11.53 -12.44
C VAL A 198 2.47 12.70 -11.72
N SER A 199 2.42 12.66 -10.40
CA SER A 199 1.82 13.73 -9.59
C SER A 199 2.54 15.07 -9.73
N LEU A 200 3.88 15.06 -9.84
CA LEU A 200 4.66 16.24 -10.17
C LEU A 200 4.32 16.80 -11.57
N LYS A 201 4.26 15.91 -12.57
CA LYS A 201 3.92 16.30 -13.95
C LYS A 201 2.51 16.90 -14.06
N LEU A 202 1.55 16.37 -13.29
CA LEU A 202 0.16 16.85 -13.24
C LEU A 202 -0.04 18.10 -12.37
N GLY A 203 0.99 18.58 -11.67
CA GLY A 203 0.87 19.69 -10.74
C GLY A 203 0.03 19.39 -9.49
N LEU A 204 -0.18 18.12 -9.16
CA LEU A 204 -0.86 17.71 -7.94
C LEU A 204 -0.01 17.95 -6.69
N ILE A 205 1.30 17.94 -6.84
CA ILE A 205 2.28 18.26 -5.81
C ILE A 205 3.42 19.09 -6.43
N ASP A 206 4.10 19.86 -5.60
CA ASP A 206 5.33 20.58 -5.95
C ASP A 206 6.57 19.99 -5.25
N ARG A 207 6.36 19.14 -4.24
CA ARG A 207 7.41 18.54 -3.44
C ARG A 207 8.20 17.51 -4.21
N LYS A 208 9.48 17.86 -4.48
CA LYS A 208 10.41 16.99 -5.24
C LYS A 208 10.94 15.81 -4.42
N SER A 209 10.99 15.93 -3.09
CA SER A 209 11.44 14.84 -2.21
C SER A 209 10.40 13.74 -2.14
N TYR A 210 10.87 12.49 -2.29
CA TYR A 210 10.03 11.29 -2.14
C TYR A 210 9.99 10.89 -0.66
N ASP A 211 9.08 11.49 0.10
CA ASP A 211 8.96 11.32 1.54
C ASP A 211 7.49 11.40 2.01
N PHE A 212 7.28 11.37 3.33
CA PHE A 212 5.94 11.37 3.90
C PHE A 212 5.18 12.69 3.68
N GLU A 213 5.87 13.81 3.62
CA GLU A 213 5.23 15.11 3.33
C GLU A 213 4.66 15.13 1.90
N ALA A 214 5.33 14.47 0.93
CA ALA A 214 4.79 14.30 -0.41
C ALA A 214 3.51 13.42 -0.41
N VAL A 215 3.44 12.41 0.47
CA VAL A 215 2.20 11.61 0.67
C VAL A 215 1.07 12.50 1.16
N LEU A 216 1.32 13.33 2.17
CA LEU A 216 0.32 14.23 2.73
C LEU A 216 -0.15 15.25 1.69
N GLN A 217 0.78 15.90 0.98
CA GLN A 217 0.48 16.86 -0.05
C GLN A 217 -0.38 16.25 -1.18
N LEU A 218 0.02 15.07 -1.68
CA LEU A 218 -0.74 14.40 -2.73
C LEU A 218 -2.13 13.98 -2.25
N THR A 219 -2.22 13.38 -1.08
CA THR A 219 -3.53 12.97 -0.52
C THR A 219 -4.44 14.17 -0.36
N GLN A 220 -3.92 15.31 0.12
CA GLN A 220 -4.70 16.54 0.27
C GLN A 220 -5.16 17.11 -1.09
N SER A 221 -4.33 17.03 -2.12
CA SER A 221 -4.72 17.43 -3.47
C SER A 221 -5.83 16.56 -4.05
N LEU A 222 -5.72 15.25 -3.86
CA LEU A 222 -6.75 14.30 -4.33
C LEU A 222 -8.04 14.41 -3.51
N ARG A 223 -7.95 14.75 -2.22
CA ARG A 223 -9.13 14.99 -1.36
C ARG A 223 -9.99 16.16 -1.84
N ARG A 224 -9.41 17.13 -2.53
CA ARG A 224 -10.19 18.21 -3.18
C ARG A 224 -11.07 17.68 -4.31
N PHE A 225 -10.69 16.60 -4.96
CA PHE A 225 -11.47 15.97 -6.03
C PHE A 225 -12.51 14.97 -5.49
N ASP A 226 -12.13 14.19 -4.48
CA ASP A 226 -13.04 13.28 -3.79
C ASP A 226 -12.73 13.24 -2.28
N PRO A 227 -13.48 14.00 -1.45
CA PRO A 227 -13.29 14.01 0.00
C PRO A 227 -13.60 12.68 0.67
N SER A 228 -14.48 11.87 0.09
CA SER A 228 -14.93 10.60 0.66
C SER A 228 -13.97 9.43 0.37
N ASP A 229 -13.27 9.47 -0.78
CA ASP A 229 -12.32 8.44 -1.20
C ASP A 229 -11.13 9.05 -1.97
N PRO A 230 -10.25 9.81 -1.27
CA PRO A 230 -9.17 10.54 -1.92
C PRO A 230 -8.16 9.64 -2.63
N ILE A 231 -8.08 8.37 -2.26
CA ILE A 231 -7.09 7.44 -2.85
C ILE A 231 -7.66 6.55 -3.95
N LYS A 232 -8.89 6.78 -4.41
CA LYS A 232 -9.46 6.05 -5.57
C LYS A 232 -8.63 6.21 -6.84
N TYR A 233 -7.86 7.28 -6.93
CA TYR A 233 -7.00 7.61 -8.08
C TYR A 233 -5.65 6.88 -8.10
N ASP A 234 -5.28 6.19 -7.00
CA ASP A 234 -3.94 5.62 -6.82
C ASP A 234 -3.54 4.65 -7.94
N PHE A 235 -4.39 3.66 -8.21
CA PHE A 235 -4.08 2.63 -9.21
C PHE A 235 -3.99 3.23 -10.63
N ALA A 236 -4.85 4.19 -10.96
CA ALA A 236 -4.81 4.90 -12.22
C ALA A 236 -3.51 5.71 -12.38
N LEU A 237 -3.11 6.48 -11.36
CA LEU A 237 -1.86 7.23 -11.35
C LEU A 237 -0.65 6.31 -11.49
N TYR A 238 -0.65 5.17 -10.79
CA TYR A 238 0.40 4.17 -10.90
C TYR A 238 0.49 3.60 -12.33
N ARG A 239 -0.64 3.18 -12.91
CA ARG A 239 -0.68 2.63 -14.28
C ARG A 239 -0.27 3.66 -15.34
N LEU A 240 -0.74 4.90 -15.23
CA LEU A 240 -0.32 6.00 -16.12
C LEU A 240 1.20 6.26 -16.06
N GLY A 241 1.78 6.16 -14.87
CA GLY A 241 3.22 6.28 -14.70
C GLY A 241 4.01 5.08 -15.22
N GLN A 242 3.46 3.88 -15.10
CA GLN A 242 4.07 2.65 -15.56
C GLN A 242 4.06 2.53 -17.09
N SER A 243 2.95 2.90 -17.73
CA SER A 243 2.78 2.83 -19.19
C SER A 243 3.40 4.02 -19.95
N GLY A 244 3.69 5.13 -19.27
CA GLY A 244 4.09 6.38 -19.90
C GLY A 244 2.95 7.12 -20.61
N GLU A 245 1.71 6.67 -20.49
CA GLU A 245 0.54 7.33 -21.10
C GLU A 245 0.32 8.76 -20.60
N ILE A 246 0.89 9.09 -19.44
CA ILE A 246 0.81 10.46 -18.88
C ILE A 246 1.27 11.52 -19.87
N ASP A 247 2.28 11.25 -20.69
CA ASP A 247 2.83 12.21 -21.64
C ASP A 247 1.86 12.53 -22.80
N LYS A 248 0.85 11.68 -23.03
CA LYS A 248 -0.25 11.93 -23.99
C LYS A 248 -1.36 12.82 -23.40
N ILE A 249 -1.49 12.81 -22.08
CA ILE A 249 -2.55 13.53 -21.35
C ILE A 249 -2.13 14.99 -21.07
N LEU A 250 -0.84 15.24 -20.86
CA LEU A 250 -0.31 16.57 -20.53
C LEU A 250 -0.69 17.68 -21.54
N PRO A 251 -0.66 17.45 -22.88
CA PRO A 251 -1.09 18.46 -23.84
C PRO A 251 -2.57 18.85 -23.71
N GLU A 252 -3.44 17.90 -23.34
CA GLU A 252 -4.88 18.16 -23.14
C GLU A 252 -5.13 19.06 -21.92
N LEU A 253 -4.26 18.98 -20.90
CA LEU A 253 -4.31 19.80 -19.69
C LEU A 253 -3.72 21.20 -19.90
N SER A 254 -2.64 21.31 -20.69
CA SER A 254 -1.96 22.60 -20.95
C SER A 254 -2.80 23.55 -21.79
N ALA A 255 -3.76 23.03 -22.54
CA ALA A 255 -4.70 23.81 -23.34
C ALA A 255 -5.87 24.39 -22.52
N SER A 256 -5.97 24.10 -21.21
CA SER A 256 -7.02 24.62 -20.33
C SER A 256 -6.59 25.93 -19.65
N PRO A 257 -7.37 27.03 -19.75
CA PRO A 257 -7.02 28.33 -19.16
C PRO A 257 -7.30 28.45 -17.65
N ASP A 258 -7.65 27.37 -16.94
CA ASP A 258 -7.93 27.43 -15.50
C ASP A 258 -6.65 27.26 -14.65
N LYS A 259 -5.82 28.31 -14.66
CA LYS A 259 -5.03 28.70 -13.50
C LYS A 259 -5.87 29.67 -12.66
N THR A 260 -6.92 29.20 -12.07
CA THR A 260 -7.60 29.97 -11.03
C THR A 260 -6.89 29.75 -9.71
N THR A 261 -5.93 30.63 -9.45
CA THR A 261 -5.64 31.20 -8.14
C THR A 261 -6.95 31.76 -7.57
N GLU A 262 -7.43 31.16 -6.48
CA GLU A 262 -8.05 31.86 -5.35
C GLU A 262 -8.09 30.87 -4.16
#